data_44a097f61de1546dcd20381b79da8a83
#
_entry.id   44a097f61de1546dcd20381b79da8a83
#
_cell.length_a   1.000
_cell.length_b   1.000
_cell.length_c   1.000
_cell.angle_alpha   90.00
_cell.angle_beta   90.00
_cell.angle_gamma   90.00
#
_symmetry.space_group_name_H-M   'P 1'
#
loop_
_entity.id
_entity.type
_entity.pdbx_description
1 polymer ?
#
loop_
_entity_poly.entity_id
_entity_poly.type
_entity_poly.pdbx_seq_one_letter_code
_entity_poly.pdbx_strand_id
1 'polypeptide(L)'
;MTLDDVLTSLFPSGHQVERGPSGTLHGTAKVEGHSKVTVVGIVGGTPLGVDAAILLARHVLTAVEAGDRAPIVFVVDTASQNMTRRDELLGLNEYLAHLAKSLALAAARGHRTVSVLFGPAAAGAFIATALSSQSLVALPGAAPSVMDLPSISRVTKLPLEQLERLAKSTPIFAPGVKPLFAIGAVTQTWEADQPFAPRLADLLRQTLAASDPRDWIGLERKGRLLAQKIAERVAAEAVAHA
;
A
#
# COMPACT_ATOMS: atom_id res chain seq x y z
N MET A 1 -8.08 2.17 -16.30
CA MET A 1 -9.32 2.42 -15.53
C MET A 1 -9.30 3.85 -15.02
N THR A 2 -10.41 4.56 -15.07
CA THR A 2 -10.53 5.87 -14.42
C THR A 2 -10.83 5.70 -12.92
N LEU A 3 -10.67 6.77 -12.13
CA LEU A 3 -11.07 6.73 -10.72
C LEU A 3 -12.55 6.41 -10.55
N ASP A 4 -13.39 6.98 -11.41
CA ASP A 4 -14.85 6.78 -11.34
C ASP A 4 -15.23 5.32 -11.64
N ASP A 5 -14.53 4.66 -12.59
CA ASP A 5 -14.69 3.22 -12.84
C ASP A 5 -14.33 2.41 -11.59
N VAL A 6 -13.22 2.76 -10.94
CA VAL A 6 -12.75 2.08 -9.73
C VAL A 6 -13.76 2.25 -8.58
N LEU A 7 -14.19 3.48 -8.30
CA LEU A 7 -15.13 3.75 -7.22
C LEU A 7 -16.50 3.09 -7.45
N THR A 8 -17.00 3.15 -8.68
CA THR A 8 -18.28 2.50 -9.05
C THR A 8 -18.20 0.99 -8.92
N SER A 9 -17.08 0.38 -9.34
CA SER A 9 -16.90 -1.07 -9.26
C SER A 9 -16.66 -1.57 -7.82
N LEU A 10 -15.98 -0.78 -6.98
CA LEU A 10 -15.76 -1.10 -5.56
C LEU A 10 -17.03 -0.88 -4.72
N PHE A 11 -17.80 0.16 -5.04
CA PHE A 11 -18.91 0.65 -4.21
C PHE A 11 -20.23 0.81 -4.99
N PRO A 12 -20.74 -0.23 -5.65
CA PRO A 12 -21.96 -0.13 -6.47
C PRO A 12 -23.21 0.22 -5.64
N SER A 13 -23.20 -0.02 -4.33
CA SER A 13 -24.26 0.38 -3.41
C SER A 13 -24.22 1.86 -3.01
N GLY A 14 -23.28 2.62 -3.59
CA GLY A 14 -23.11 4.06 -3.43
C GLY A 14 -21.97 4.46 -2.51
N HIS A 15 -21.46 5.65 -2.76
CA HIS A 15 -20.39 6.28 -1.98
C HIS A 15 -20.60 7.80 -1.91
N GLN A 16 -19.99 8.41 -0.90
CA GLN A 16 -19.85 9.86 -0.71
C GLN A 16 -18.35 10.19 -0.61
N VAL A 17 -17.61 9.86 -1.68
CA VAL A 17 -16.18 10.12 -1.78
C VAL A 17 -15.97 11.41 -2.53
N GLU A 18 -15.26 12.34 -1.93
CA GLU A 18 -14.93 13.64 -2.47
C GLU A 18 -13.44 13.78 -2.77
N ARG A 19 -13.13 14.59 -3.78
CA ARG A 19 -11.77 14.98 -4.10
C ARG A 19 -11.38 16.19 -3.26
N GLY A 20 -10.27 16.06 -2.55
CA GLY A 20 -9.64 17.15 -1.81
C GLY A 20 -8.47 17.78 -2.58
N PRO A 21 -7.75 18.71 -1.95
CA PRO A 21 -6.57 19.33 -2.54
C PRO A 21 -5.45 18.29 -2.77
N SER A 22 -4.55 18.61 -3.71
CA SER A 22 -3.37 17.79 -4.00
C SER A 22 -3.67 16.31 -4.32
N GLY A 23 -4.79 16.06 -5.02
CA GLY A 23 -5.20 14.71 -5.43
C GLY A 23 -5.67 13.80 -4.30
N THR A 24 -5.91 14.32 -3.10
CA THR A 24 -6.43 13.51 -1.99
C THR A 24 -7.89 13.13 -2.20
N LEU A 25 -8.29 12.00 -1.63
CA LEU A 25 -9.67 11.54 -1.53
C LEU A 25 -10.05 11.33 -0.08
N HIS A 26 -11.30 11.60 0.25
CA HIS A 26 -11.88 11.24 1.54
C HIS A 26 -13.38 11.04 1.42
N GLY A 27 -13.94 10.24 2.30
CA GLY A 27 -15.38 10.03 2.34
C GLY A 27 -15.78 8.68 2.91
N THR A 28 -16.99 8.28 2.60
CA THR A 28 -17.56 7.01 3.06
C THR A 28 -18.20 6.26 1.89
N ALA A 29 -18.28 4.94 2.04
CA ALA A 29 -18.96 4.08 1.09
C ALA A 29 -19.70 2.95 1.82
N LYS A 30 -20.57 2.24 1.08
CA LYS A 30 -21.27 1.04 1.54
C LYS A 30 -20.69 -0.17 0.83
N VAL A 31 -20.39 -1.22 1.60
CA VAL A 31 -19.96 -2.52 1.10
C VAL A 31 -20.80 -3.58 1.75
N GLU A 32 -21.10 -4.66 1.06
CA GLU A 32 -21.85 -5.78 1.61
C GLU A 32 -21.25 -6.27 2.95
N GLY A 33 -22.08 -6.37 3.97
CA GLY A 33 -21.66 -6.71 5.34
C GLY A 33 -21.10 -5.54 6.15
N HIS A 34 -20.95 -4.35 5.56
CA HIS A 34 -20.47 -3.14 6.24
C HIS A 34 -21.34 -1.94 5.89
N SER A 35 -22.07 -1.42 6.87
CA SER A 35 -22.93 -0.22 6.68
C SER A 35 -22.12 1.04 6.37
N LYS A 36 -20.85 1.06 6.80
CA LYS A 36 -19.90 2.16 6.60
C LYS A 36 -18.50 1.60 6.34
N VAL A 37 -17.86 2.10 5.31
CA VAL A 37 -16.44 1.95 5.02
C VAL A 37 -15.87 3.36 4.87
N THR A 38 -14.78 3.66 5.54
CA THR A 38 -14.05 4.92 5.34
C THR A 38 -13.18 4.78 4.09
N VAL A 39 -13.30 5.73 3.18
CA VAL A 39 -12.47 5.80 1.97
C VAL A 39 -11.52 6.97 2.08
N VAL A 40 -10.23 6.70 1.94
CA VAL A 40 -9.15 7.68 1.90
C VAL A 40 -8.30 7.38 0.68
N GLY A 41 -7.62 8.35 0.11
CA GLY A 41 -6.76 8.05 -1.03
C GLY A 41 -5.97 9.22 -1.58
N ILE A 42 -5.09 8.91 -2.52
CA ILE A 42 -4.38 9.88 -3.35
C ILE A 42 -4.40 9.39 -4.80
N VAL A 43 -4.77 10.25 -5.72
CA VAL A 43 -5.09 9.86 -7.10
C VAL A 43 -4.63 10.89 -8.13
N GLY A 44 -4.75 10.50 -9.41
CA GLY A 44 -4.41 11.37 -10.54
C GLY A 44 -2.90 11.48 -10.79
N GLY A 45 -2.14 10.47 -10.39
CA GLY A 45 -0.69 10.51 -10.51
C GLY A 45 -0.04 11.64 -9.70
N THR A 46 -0.74 12.16 -8.70
CA THR A 46 -0.26 13.32 -7.92
C THR A 46 0.88 12.90 -7.00
N PRO A 47 2.03 13.61 -7.00
CA PRO A 47 3.10 13.34 -6.04
C PRO A 47 2.66 13.60 -4.60
N LEU A 48 3.00 12.70 -3.68
CA LEU A 48 2.67 12.82 -2.27
C LEU A 48 3.63 13.76 -1.55
N GLY A 49 3.19 14.98 -1.27
CA GLY A 49 3.91 15.98 -0.48
C GLY A 49 3.45 16.07 0.96
N VAL A 50 4.07 16.97 1.73
CA VAL A 50 3.79 17.21 3.15
C VAL A 50 2.31 17.52 3.39
N ASP A 51 1.71 18.44 2.62
CA ASP A 51 0.33 18.88 2.84
C ASP A 51 -0.67 17.74 2.60
N ALA A 52 -0.46 16.91 1.56
CA ALA A 52 -1.30 15.75 1.29
C ALA A 52 -1.09 14.66 2.36
N ALA A 53 0.14 14.39 2.76
CA ALA A 53 0.45 13.34 3.74
C ALA A 53 -0.21 13.63 5.10
N ILE A 54 -0.15 14.87 5.59
CA ILE A 54 -0.78 15.24 6.86
C ILE A 54 -2.31 15.22 6.76
N LEU A 55 -2.88 15.61 5.61
CA LEU A 55 -4.32 15.57 5.39
C LEU A 55 -4.86 14.13 5.37
N LEU A 56 -4.17 13.24 4.65
CA LEU A 56 -4.51 11.82 4.61
C LEU A 56 -4.40 11.17 5.99
N ALA A 57 -3.32 11.46 6.73
CA ALA A 57 -3.16 10.99 8.11
C ALA A 57 -4.31 11.47 9.01
N ARG A 58 -4.72 12.74 8.89
CA ARG A 58 -5.88 13.29 9.62
C ARG A 58 -7.15 12.50 9.31
N HIS A 59 -7.46 12.21 8.06
CA HIS A 59 -8.65 11.43 7.70
C HIS A 59 -8.62 10.01 8.30
N VAL A 60 -7.46 9.35 8.30
CA VAL A 60 -7.28 8.05 8.97
C VAL A 60 -7.50 8.18 10.47
N LEU A 61 -6.90 9.17 11.12
CA LEU A 61 -7.02 9.37 12.57
C LEU A 61 -8.45 9.74 12.97
N THR A 62 -9.17 10.56 12.18
CA THR A 62 -10.59 10.86 12.42
C THR A 62 -11.43 9.58 12.36
N ALA A 63 -11.14 8.64 11.48
CA ALA A 63 -11.82 7.34 11.46
C ALA A 63 -11.53 6.54 12.74
N VAL A 64 -10.28 6.57 13.23
CA VAL A 64 -9.88 5.90 14.47
C VAL A 64 -10.60 6.54 15.70
N GLU A 65 -10.68 7.86 15.74
CA GLU A 65 -11.34 8.60 16.81
C GLU A 65 -12.85 8.36 16.88
N ALA A 66 -13.48 8.05 15.74
CA ALA A 66 -14.90 7.71 15.68
C ALA A 66 -15.25 6.42 16.47
N GLY A 67 -14.28 5.53 16.70
CA GLY A 67 -14.41 4.35 17.56
C GLY A 67 -15.31 3.24 17.02
N ASP A 68 -15.85 3.37 15.80
CA ASP A 68 -16.80 2.42 15.19
C ASP A 68 -16.09 1.21 14.52
N ARG A 69 -14.78 1.23 14.46
CA ARG A 69 -13.92 0.22 13.78
C ARG A 69 -14.31 -0.06 12.34
N ALA A 70 -14.95 0.90 11.67
CA ALA A 70 -15.29 0.78 10.26
C ALA A 70 -14.02 0.49 9.42
N PRO A 71 -14.09 -0.41 8.42
CA PRO A 71 -12.96 -0.66 7.55
C PRO A 71 -12.47 0.63 6.86
N ILE A 72 -11.17 0.69 6.59
CA ILE A 72 -10.55 1.80 5.84
C ILE A 72 -10.04 1.25 4.51
N VAL A 73 -10.57 1.78 3.41
CA VAL A 73 -10.11 1.50 2.05
C VAL A 73 -9.29 2.67 1.56
N PHE A 74 -8.02 2.42 1.25
CA PHE A 74 -7.09 3.43 0.74
C PHE A 74 -6.92 3.26 -0.77
N VAL A 75 -7.42 4.22 -1.56
CA VAL A 75 -7.37 4.18 -3.03
C VAL A 75 -6.13 4.92 -3.53
N VAL A 76 -5.29 4.26 -4.34
CA VAL A 76 -3.95 4.76 -4.68
C VAL A 76 -3.70 4.78 -6.18
N ASP A 77 -3.32 5.97 -6.65
CA ASP A 77 -2.74 6.27 -7.96
C ASP A 77 -1.88 7.53 -7.79
N THR A 78 -0.60 7.34 -7.43
CA THR A 78 0.34 8.44 -7.11
C THR A 78 1.69 8.22 -7.79
N ALA A 79 2.33 9.25 -8.29
CA ALA A 79 3.62 9.11 -8.97
C ALA A 79 4.72 8.64 -8.01
N SER A 80 5.07 9.48 -7.03
CA SER A 80 6.06 9.21 -5.99
C SER A 80 5.87 10.22 -4.85
N GLN A 81 6.81 10.28 -3.89
CA GLN A 81 6.84 11.43 -2.99
C GLN A 81 7.24 12.70 -3.75
N ASN A 82 6.74 13.84 -3.27
CA ASN A 82 7.04 15.15 -3.86
C ASN A 82 8.44 15.61 -3.41
N MET A 83 9.40 15.63 -4.32
CA MET A 83 10.80 15.96 -4.03
C MET A 83 11.08 17.46 -4.22
N THR A 84 10.18 18.34 -3.77
CA THR A 84 10.45 19.78 -3.79
C THR A 84 11.35 20.20 -2.63
N ARG A 85 12.13 21.27 -2.82
CA ARG A 85 12.94 21.84 -1.74
C ARG A 85 12.09 22.20 -0.50
N ARG A 86 10.86 22.67 -0.70
CA ARG A 86 9.92 22.99 0.39
C ARG A 86 9.61 21.73 1.22
N ASP A 87 9.21 20.66 0.56
CA ASP A 87 8.82 19.44 1.26
C ASP A 87 10.03 18.82 2.00
N GLU A 88 11.19 18.81 1.39
CA GLU A 88 12.43 18.35 2.03
C GLU A 88 12.79 19.17 3.27
N LEU A 89 12.71 20.51 3.19
CA LEU A 89 12.98 21.40 4.32
C LEU A 89 11.94 21.26 5.46
N LEU A 90 10.72 20.88 5.13
CA LEU A 90 9.68 20.60 6.13
C LEU A 90 9.80 19.20 6.75
N GLY A 91 10.72 18.36 6.26
CA GLY A 91 10.90 17.00 6.75
C GLY A 91 9.87 16.03 6.19
N LEU A 92 9.71 15.98 4.87
CA LEU A 92 8.75 15.10 4.17
C LEU A 92 8.76 13.65 4.70
N ASN A 93 9.94 13.10 5.01
CA ASN A 93 10.08 11.77 5.57
C ASN A 93 9.27 11.57 6.87
N GLU A 94 9.21 12.58 7.74
CA GLU A 94 8.45 12.52 8.99
C GLU A 94 6.94 12.48 8.72
N TYR A 95 6.46 13.24 7.73
CA TYR A 95 5.04 13.22 7.35
C TYR A 95 4.63 11.92 6.66
N LEU A 96 5.50 11.34 5.84
CA LEU A 96 5.30 10.01 5.28
C LEU A 96 5.26 8.94 6.37
N ALA A 97 6.19 9.00 7.33
CA ALA A 97 6.19 8.11 8.48
C ALA A 97 4.97 8.30 9.37
N HIS A 98 4.50 9.54 9.56
CA HIS A 98 3.27 9.83 10.28
C HIS A 98 2.04 9.20 9.62
N LEU A 99 1.90 9.30 8.30
CA LEU A 99 0.81 8.65 7.56
C LEU A 99 0.86 7.13 7.71
N ALA A 100 2.05 6.53 7.54
CA ALA A 100 2.23 5.09 7.73
C ALA A 100 1.87 4.64 9.16
N LYS A 101 2.31 5.38 10.18
CA LYS A 101 1.96 5.13 11.59
C LYS A 101 0.47 5.30 11.86
N SER A 102 -0.21 6.24 11.19
CA SER A 102 -1.66 6.41 11.33
C SER A 102 -2.43 5.19 10.83
N LEU A 103 -2.01 4.60 9.69
CA LEU A 103 -2.58 3.34 9.19
C LEU A 103 -2.27 2.16 10.12
N ALA A 104 -1.05 2.08 10.66
CA ALA A 104 -0.67 1.07 11.64
C ALA A 104 -1.49 1.20 12.93
N LEU A 105 -1.73 2.43 13.41
CA LEU A 105 -2.59 2.69 14.56
C LEU A 105 -4.04 2.27 14.28
N ALA A 106 -4.57 2.58 13.10
CA ALA A 106 -5.91 2.14 12.72
C ALA A 106 -6.04 0.61 12.78
N ALA A 107 -5.06 -0.12 12.22
CA ALA A 107 -5.00 -1.57 12.31
C ALA A 107 -4.93 -2.07 13.77
N ALA A 108 -4.08 -1.46 14.61
CA ALA A 108 -3.96 -1.80 16.03
C ALA A 108 -5.25 -1.50 16.83
N ARG A 109 -6.07 -0.54 16.38
CA ARG A 109 -7.38 -0.22 16.96
C ARG A 109 -8.53 -1.07 16.41
N GLY A 110 -8.23 -2.03 15.55
CA GLY A 110 -9.18 -3.01 15.02
C GLY A 110 -9.89 -2.57 13.73
N HIS A 111 -9.44 -1.51 13.07
CA HIS A 111 -9.89 -1.21 11.71
C HIS A 111 -9.24 -2.15 10.71
N ARG A 112 -10.04 -2.76 9.85
CA ARG A 112 -9.52 -3.48 8.69
C ARG A 112 -9.00 -2.47 7.66
N THR A 113 -7.72 -2.50 7.31
CA THR A 113 -7.13 -1.59 6.33
C THR A 113 -6.80 -2.34 5.04
N VAL A 114 -7.30 -1.84 3.92
CA VAL A 114 -7.09 -2.39 2.58
C VAL A 114 -6.69 -1.27 1.64
N SER A 115 -5.56 -1.41 0.97
CA SER A 115 -5.20 -0.52 -0.13
C SER A 115 -5.57 -1.12 -1.48
N VAL A 116 -6.13 -0.30 -2.35
CA VAL A 116 -6.47 -0.62 -3.74
C VAL A 116 -5.63 0.25 -4.65
N LEU A 117 -4.66 -0.35 -5.32
CA LEU A 117 -3.75 0.29 -6.24
C LEU A 117 -4.24 0.08 -7.68
N PHE A 118 -4.51 1.16 -8.42
CA PHE A 118 -5.02 1.10 -9.79
C PHE A 118 -4.20 1.89 -10.83
N GLY A 119 -3.17 2.59 -10.38
CA GLY A 119 -2.23 3.34 -11.18
C GLY A 119 -0.79 3.18 -10.70
N PRO A 120 0.12 4.09 -11.08
CA PRO A 120 1.46 4.11 -10.52
C PRO A 120 1.45 4.38 -9.02
N ALA A 121 2.48 3.89 -8.33
CA ALA A 121 2.85 4.29 -6.98
C ALA A 121 4.32 3.95 -6.74
N ALA A 122 5.13 4.94 -6.40
CA ALA A 122 6.58 4.73 -6.30
C ALA A 122 7.16 5.25 -4.98
N ALA A 123 8.30 4.67 -4.61
CA ALA A 123 9.18 5.10 -3.54
C ALA A 123 8.47 5.33 -2.19
N GLY A 124 8.77 6.41 -1.48
CA GLY A 124 8.19 6.73 -0.18
C GLY A 124 6.67 6.90 -0.19
N ALA A 125 6.10 7.39 -1.29
CA ALA A 125 4.65 7.49 -1.44
C ALA A 125 3.98 6.12 -1.47
N PHE A 126 4.53 5.15 -2.22
CA PHE A 126 4.05 3.78 -2.24
C PHE A 126 4.14 3.11 -0.86
N ILE A 127 5.27 3.32 -0.16
CA ILE A 127 5.49 2.75 1.17
C ILE A 127 4.48 3.33 2.18
N ALA A 128 4.34 4.66 2.22
CA ALA A 128 3.50 5.33 3.21
C ALA A 128 1.99 5.18 2.99
N THR A 129 1.57 4.80 1.79
CA THR A 129 0.16 4.64 1.41
C THR A 129 -0.19 3.15 1.22
N ALA A 130 0.01 2.64 0.01
CA ALA A 130 -0.46 1.30 -0.39
C ALA A 130 0.16 0.18 0.45
N LEU A 131 1.45 0.24 0.73
CA LEU A 131 2.17 -0.81 1.42
C LEU A 131 1.94 -0.80 2.96
N SER A 132 1.48 0.31 3.51
CA SER A 132 1.21 0.45 4.96
C SER A 132 -0.14 -0.13 5.40
N SER A 133 -1.01 -0.54 4.48
CA SER A 133 -2.24 -1.25 4.81
C SER A 133 -1.99 -2.74 5.06
N GLN A 134 -2.90 -3.38 5.80
CA GLN A 134 -2.83 -4.82 6.10
C GLN A 134 -2.95 -5.69 4.84
N SER A 135 -3.70 -5.23 3.84
CA SER A 135 -3.77 -5.90 2.53
C SER A 135 -3.61 -4.88 1.41
N LEU A 136 -2.85 -5.27 0.40
CA LEU A 136 -2.68 -4.51 -0.82
C LEU A 136 -3.24 -5.29 -2.01
N VAL A 137 -4.22 -4.71 -2.66
CA VAL A 137 -4.81 -5.23 -3.90
C VAL A 137 -4.29 -4.42 -5.08
N ALA A 138 -3.83 -5.09 -6.12
CA ALA A 138 -3.46 -4.46 -7.38
C ALA A 138 -4.54 -4.72 -8.44
N LEU A 139 -5.04 -3.63 -9.03
CA LEU A 139 -5.98 -3.65 -10.16
C LEU A 139 -5.23 -3.55 -11.50
N PRO A 140 -5.88 -3.79 -12.64
CA PRO A 140 -5.33 -3.52 -13.96
C PRO A 140 -4.85 -2.07 -14.09
N GLY A 141 -3.61 -1.87 -14.53
CA GLY A 141 -2.96 -0.57 -14.60
C GLY A 141 -2.09 -0.22 -13.38
N ALA A 142 -2.14 -1.02 -12.32
CA ALA A 142 -1.24 -0.84 -11.17
C ALA A 142 0.23 -0.99 -11.57
N ALA A 143 1.06 -0.02 -11.19
CA ALA A 143 2.49 0.00 -11.48
C ALA A 143 3.31 0.39 -10.22
N PRO A 144 3.34 -0.48 -9.20
CA PRO A 144 4.09 -0.20 -7.98
C PRO A 144 5.58 -0.38 -8.15
N SER A 145 6.38 0.48 -7.48
CA SER A 145 7.82 0.26 -7.34
C SER A 145 8.35 0.90 -6.06
N VAL A 146 9.30 0.26 -5.40
CA VAL A 146 10.04 0.93 -4.31
C VAL A 146 11.14 1.81 -4.92
N MET A 147 11.85 1.28 -5.90
CA MET A 147 12.88 2.00 -6.65
C MET A 147 12.98 1.42 -8.06
N ASP A 148 13.17 2.25 -9.07
CA ASP A 148 13.43 1.80 -10.44
C ASP A 148 14.88 1.29 -10.61
N LEU A 149 15.13 0.50 -11.65
CA LEU A 149 16.45 -0.09 -11.88
C LEU A 149 17.56 0.97 -12.10
N PRO A 150 17.33 2.06 -12.84
CA PRO A 150 18.32 3.14 -12.96
C PRO A 150 18.67 3.77 -11.61
N SER A 151 17.70 3.97 -10.74
CA SER A 151 17.93 4.51 -9.39
C SER A 151 18.68 3.51 -8.50
N ILE A 152 18.35 2.22 -8.57
CA ILE A 152 19.09 1.15 -7.90
C ILE A 152 20.56 1.15 -8.38
N SER A 153 20.80 1.24 -9.69
CA SER A 153 22.15 1.32 -10.27
C SER A 153 22.95 2.50 -9.72
N ARG A 154 22.30 3.66 -9.64
CA ARG A 154 22.92 4.89 -9.11
C ARG A 154 23.34 4.76 -7.65
N VAL A 155 22.50 4.15 -6.82
CA VAL A 155 22.73 3.99 -5.37
C VAL A 155 23.75 2.85 -5.11
N THR A 156 23.57 1.71 -5.74
CA THR A 156 24.40 0.52 -5.48
C THR A 156 25.70 0.51 -6.24
N LYS A 157 25.84 1.34 -7.29
CA LYS A 157 26.94 1.33 -8.26
C LYS A 157 27.03 0.05 -9.09
N LEU A 158 26.01 -0.79 -9.07
CA LEU A 158 25.94 -1.96 -9.95
C LEU A 158 25.55 -1.53 -11.37
N PRO A 159 26.15 -2.15 -12.41
CA PRO A 159 25.76 -1.91 -13.80
C PRO A 159 24.27 -2.20 -14.03
N LEU A 160 23.61 -1.33 -14.80
CA LEU A 160 22.17 -1.48 -15.09
C LEU A 160 21.85 -2.85 -15.73
N GLU A 161 22.67 -3.33 -16.68
CA GLU A 161 22.53 -4.64 -17.30
C GLU A 161 22.57 -5.81 -16.31
N GLN A 162 23.38 -5.68 -15.26
CA GLN A 162 23.42 -6.67 -14.19
C GLN A 162 22.11 -6.66 -13.37
N LEU A 163 21.58 -5.48 -13.06
CA LEU A 163 20.30 -5.32 -12.35
C LEU A 163 19.13 -5.84 -13.19
N GLU A 164 19.13 -5.59 -14.50
CA GLU A 164 18.13 -6.12 -15.42
C GLU A 164 18.13 -7.66 -15.47
N ARG A 165 19.33 -8.28 -15.44
CA ARG A 165 19.45 -9.75 -15.33
C ARG A 165 18.93 -10.26 -13.99
N LEU A 166 19.30 -9.61 -12.88
CA LEU A 166 18.85 -9.97 -11.54
C LEU A 166 17.33 -9.82 -11.40
N ALA A 167 16.74 -8.76 -11.95
CA ALA A 167 15.32 -8.53 -11.94
C ALA A 167 14.50 -9.62 -12.64
N LYS A 168 15.07 -10.33 -13.60
CA LYS A 168 14.42 -11.47 -14.28
C LYS A 168 14.35 -12.72 -13.40
N SER A 169 15.30 -12.90 -12.50
CA SER A 169 15.46 -14.12 -11.68
C SER A 169 15.14 -13.89 -10.19
N THR A 170 15.19 -12.64 -9.73
CA THR A 170 15.08 -12.33 -8.31
C THR A 170 14.02 -11.22 -8.11
N PRO A 171 12.85 -11.53 -7.57
CA PRO A 171 11.74 -10.57 -7.44
C PRO A 171 12.08 -9.30 -6.67
N ILE A 172 12.98 -9.37 -5.70
CA ILE A 172 13.37 -8.24 -4.84
C ILE A 172 14.01 -7.07 -5.60
N PHE A 173 14.57 -7.33 -6.79
CA PHE A 173 15.18 -6.31 -7.64
C PHE A 173 14.24 -5.80 -8.74
N ALA A 174 13.05 -6.35 -8.84
CA ALA A 174 12.16 -6.03 -9.95
C ALA A 174 11.01 -5.12 -9.55
N PRO A 175 10.76 -4.02 -10.28
CA PRO A 175 9.55 -3.21 -10.10
C PRO A 175 8.32 -3.91 -10.69
N GLY A 176 7.15 -3.47 -10.27
CA GLY A 176 5.86 -3.91 -10.80
C GLY A 176 5.09 -4.89 -9.91
N VAL A 177 3.87 -5.21 -10.33
CA VAL A 177 2.94 -6.03 -9.55
C VAL A 177 3.46 -7.46 -9.36
N LYS A 178 3.90 -8.11 -10.43
CA LYS A 178 4.32 -9.52 -10.41
C LYS A 178 5.41 -9.83 -9.38
N PRO A 179 6.55 -9.09 -9.33
CA PRO A 179 7.57 -9.34 -8.32
C PRO A 179 7.10 -9.00 -6.90
N LEU A 180 6.35 -7.91 -6.72
CA LEU A 180 5.81 -7.56 -5.41
C LEU A 180 4.75 -8.56 -4.92
N PHE A 181 3.99 -9.17 -5.82
CA PHE A 181 3.11 -10.29 -5.50
C PHE A 181 3.91 -11.53 -5.07
N ALA A 182 5.00 -11.85 -5.77
CA ALA A 182 5.85 -12.98 -5.43
C ALA A 182 6.46 -12.86 -4.03
N ILE A 183 6.88 -11.66 -3.61
CA ILE A 183 7.45 -11.43 -2.27
C ILE A 183 6.39 -11.22 -1.16
N GLY A 184 5.10 -11.30 -1.48
CA GLY A 184 4.01 -11.15 -0.52
C GLY A 184 3.55 -9.69 -0.28
N ALA A 185 4.22 -8.70 -0.85
CA ALA A 185 3.86 -7.29 -0.66
C ALA A 185 2.48 -6.94 -1.25
N VAL A 186 2.18 -7.44 -2.44
CA VAL A 186 0.83 -7.42 -3.02
C VAL A 186 0.12 -8.70 -2.58
N THR A 187 -1.00 -8.54 -1.87
CA THR A 187 -1.75 -9.70 -1.33
C THR A 187 -2.64 -10.34 -2.38
N GLN A 188 -3.27 -9.55 -3.22
CA GLN A 188 -4.15 -10.02 -4.30
C GLN A 188 -3.96 -9.18 -5.56
N THR A 189 -4.21 -9.81 -6.71
CA THR A 189 -4.40 -9.14 -8.01
C THR A 189 -5.83 -9.40 -8.48
N TRP A 190 -6.50 -8.35 -8.93
CA TRP A 190 -7.86 -8.47 -9.44
C TRP A 190 -7.90 -8.10 -10.92
N GLU A 191 -8.57 -8.92 -11.70
CA GLU A 191 -8.74 -8.71 -13.14
C GLU A 191 -10.03 -7.94 -13.42
N ALA A 192 -10.07 -7.22 -14.55
CA ALA A 192 -11.16 -6.33 -14.90
C ALA A 192 -12.47 -7.08 -15.30
N ASP A 193 -12.37 -8.34 -15.65
CA ASP A 193 -13.50 -9.19 -16.05
C ASP A 193 -14.38 -9.65 -14.88
N GLN A 194 -13.97 -9.35 -13.66
CA GLN A 194 -14.68 -9.75 -12.44
C GLN A 194 -15.06 -8.53 -11.59
N PRO A 195 -16.26 -8.52 -10.99
CA PRO A 195 -16.71 -7.41 -10.16
C PRO A 195 -15.83 -7.28 -8.90
N PHE A 196 -15.44 -6.04 -8.57
CA PHE A 196 -14.56 -5.79 -7.43
C PHE A 196 -15.30 -5.77 -6.09
N ALA A 197 -16.58 -5.37 -6.07
CA ALA A 197 -17.34 -5.23 -4.82
C ALA A 197 -17.46 -6.52 -4.01
N PRO A 198 -17.81 -7.70 -4.57
CA PRO A 198 -17.84 -8.95 -3.82
C PRO A 198 -16.46 -9.33 -3.26
N ARG A 199 -15.40 -9.13 -4.06
CA ARG A 199 -14.02 -9.41 -3.63
C ARG A 199 -13.57 -8.50 -2.49
N LEU A 200 -13.96 -7.20 -2.55
CA LEU A 200 -13.71 -6.27 -1.46
C LEU A 200 -14.47 -6.70 -0.19
N ALA A 201 -15.74 -7.06 -0.32
CA ALA A 201 -16.54 -7.53 0.80
C ALA A 201 -15.92 -8.78 1.45
N ASP A 202 -15.48 -9.75 0.67
CA ASP A 202 -14.78 -10.95 1.15
C ASP A 202 -13.48 -10.60 1.87
N LEU A 203 -12.69 -9.71 1.29
CA LEU A 203 -11.42 -9.27 1.88
C LEU A 203 -11.62 -8.53 3.20
N LEU A 204 -12.67 -7.70 3.31
CA LEU A 204 -12.99 -6.98 4.53
C LEU A 204 -13.51 -7.91 5.65
N ARG A 205 -14.17 -9.03 5.30
CA ARG A 205 -14.64 -10.04 6.27
C ARG A 205 -13.57 -10.97 6.79
N GLN A 206 -12.43 -11.07 6.10
CA GLN A 206 -11.34 -11.97 6.51
C GLN A 206 -10.79 -11.58 7.88
N THR A 207 -10.74 -12.56 8.79
CA THR A 207 -10.00 -12.41 10.04
C THR A 207 -8.51 -12.43 9.73
N LEU A 208 -7.80 -11.41 10.19
CA LEU A 208 -6.36 -11.36 10.04
C LEU A 208 -5.66 -12.18 11.13
N ALA A 209 -4.53 -12.77 10.76
CA ALA A 209 -3.61 -13.32 11.74
C ALA A 209 -3.13 -12.20 12.70
N ALA A 210 -2.74 -12.60 13.91
CA ALA A 210 -2.20 -11.66 14.92
C ALA A 210 -0.88 -10.99 14.47
N SER A 211 -0.15 -11.61 13.54
CA SER A 211 1.07 -11.09 12.92
C SER A 211 0.84 -10.80 11.42
N ASP A 212 1.68 -9.95 10.86
CA ASP A 212 1.67 -9.65 9.41
C ASP A 212 2.02 -10.93 8.62
N PRO A 213 1.14 -11.42 7.73
CA PRO A 213 1.36 -12.69 7.02
C PRO A 213 2.23 -12.55 5.76
N ARG A 214 2.71 -11.36 5.42
CA ARG A 214 3.36 -11.10 4.13
C ARG A 214 4.69 -11.83 3.94
N ASP A 215 5.41 -12.11 5.00
CA ASP A 215 6.63 -12.93 4.98
C ASP A 215 6.32 -14.38 4.62
N TRP A 216 5.30 -14.98 5.23
CA TRP A 216 4.79 -16.31 4.92
C TRP A 216 4.27 -16.41 3.50
N ILE A 217 3.46 -15.45 3.08
CA ILE A 217 2.95 -15.37 1.70
C ILE A 217 4.11 -15.31 0.71
N GLY A 218 5.15 -14.52 1.01
CA GLY A 218 6.33 -14.42 0.20
C GLY A 218 7.16 -15.72 0.12
N LEU A 219 7.19 -16.48 1.20
CA LEU A 219 7.83 -17.80 1.22
C LEU A 219 7.04 -18.81 0.38
N GLU A 220 5.72 -18.92 0.60
CA GLU A 220 4.83 -19.82 -0.15
C GLU A 220 4.87 -19.57 -1.65
N ARG A 221 4.93 -18.29 -2.04
CA ARG A 221 5.06 -17.85 -3.45
C ARG A 221 6.47 -17.93 -3.99
N LYS A 222 7.42 -18.45 -3.22
CA LYS A 222 8.85 -18.61 -3.58
C LYS A 222 9.59 -17.31 -3.91
N GLY A 223 9.06 -16.16 -3.46
CA GLY A 223 9.68 -14.86 -3.68
C GLY A 223 10.72 -14.48 -2.62
N ARG A 224 10.70 -15.12 -1.43
CA ARG A 224 11.55 -14.82 -0.28
C ARG A 224 12.09 -16.07 0.40
N LEU A 225 12.79 -16.93 -0.34
CA LEU A 225 13.21 -18.25 0.12
C LEU A 225 14.18 -18.24 1.32
N LEU A 226 15.02 -17.23 1.45
CA LEU A 226 16.03 -17.14 2.50
C LEU A 226 15.65 -16.22 3.67
N ALA A 227 14.69 -15.32 3.50
CA ALA A 227 14.40 -14.27 4.47
C ALA A 227 13.98 -14.85 5.83
N GLN A 228 13.11 -15.83 5.87
CA GLN A 228 12.66 -16.48 7.09
C GLN A 228 13.81 -17.16 7.82
N LYS A 229 14.59 -17.99 7.13
CA LYS A 229 15.74 -18.70 7.73
C LYS A 229 16.76 -17.74 8.32
N ILE A 230 17.00 -16.60 7.64
CA ILE A 230 17.91 -15.56 8.15
C ILE A 230 17.31 -14.89 9.39
N ALA A 231 16.03 -14.55 9.39
CA ALA A 231 15.36 -13.93 10.54
C ALA A 231 15.35 -14.85 11.77
N GLU A 232 15.02 -16.13 11.59
CA GLU A 232 15.04 -17.15 12.63
C GLU A 232 16.46 -17.32 13.22
N ARG A 233 17.48 -17.36 12.37
CA ARG A 233 18.87 -17.46 12.80
C ARG A 233 19.29 -16.23 13.58
N VAL A 234 18.99 -15.03 13.11
CA VAL A 234 19.31 -13.78 13.82
C VAL A 234 18.61 -13.74 15.18
N ALA A 235 17.34 -14.13 15.27
CA ALA A 235 16.61 -14.19 16.53
C ALA A 235 17.25 -15.20 17.52
N ALA A 236 17.61 -16.39 17.04
CA ALA A 236 18.25 -17.42 17.88
C ALA A 236 19.63 -16.96 18.38
N GLU A 237 20.44 -16.36 17.53
CA GLU A 237 21.77 -15.82 17.90
C GLU A 237 21.63 -14.66 18.91
N ALA A 238 20.64 -13.77 18.75
CA ALA A 238 20.39 -12.68 19.70
C ALA A 238 20.03 -13.19 21.11
N VAL A 239 19.22 -14.25 21.20
CA VAL A 239 18.87 -14.86 22.50
C VAL A 239 20.05 -15.58 23.13
N ALA A 240 20.92 -16.20 22.32
CA ALA A 240 22.12 -16.91 22.83
C ALA A 240 23.19 -15.97 23.38
N HIS A 241 23.16 -14.68 23.06
CA HIS A 241 24.11 -13.66 23.46
C HIS A 241 23.52 -12.61 24.43
N ALA A 242 22.27 -12.75 24.85
CA ALA A 242 21.59 -11.92 25.83
C ALA A 242 21.73 -12.51 27.25
#